data_9202f4ee848a2f647ec2ce79761c2fa4
#
_entry.id   9202f4ee848a2f647ec2ce79761c2fa4
#
_cell.length_a   1.000
_cell.length_b   1.000
_cell.length_c   1.000
_cell.angle_alpha   90.00
_cell.angle_beta   90.00
_cell.angle_gamma   90.00
#
_symmetry.space_group_name_H-M   'P 1'
#
loop_
_entity.id
_entity.type
_entity.pdbx_description
1 polymer ?
#
loop_
_entity_poly.entity_id
_entity_poly.type
_entity_poly.pdbx_seq_one_letter_code
_entity_poly.pdbx_strand_id
1 'polypeptide(L)'
;MARSLLIWYKAAVVVLVLGSIIAVGAKTMKQPLVRIAELEIDPGQLPAYRDALKEEIATSIRLEPGVLKLYAVSVKDQPSQIRILEVYRDQPAYESHLQTPHFKKYKAETQGMVKSLKLIETEPILLGGD
;
A
#
# COMPACT_ATOMS: atom_id res chain seq x y z
N MET A 1 82.10 -32.91 -10.97
CA MET A 1 81.11 -32.93 -12.05
C MET A 1 79.80 -32.36 -11.58
N ALA A 2 79.55 -31.10 -11.84
CA ALA A 2 78.30 -30.43 -11.40
C ALA A 2 77.27 -30.56 -12.53
N ARG A 3 76.18 -31.18 -12.28
CA ARG A 3 75.01 -31.15 -13.17
C ARG A 3 74.07 -30.06 -12.68
N SER A 4 74.01 -28.96 -13.46
CA SER A 4 73.07 -27.88 -13.31
C SER A 4 71.64 -28.37 -13.63
N LEU A 5 70.79 -28.39 -12.67
CA LEU A 5 69.34 -28.54 -12.89
C LEU A 5 68.78 -27.14 -13.09
N LEU A 6 68.51 -26.78 -14.37
CA LEU A 6 67.72 -25.62 -14.69
C LEU A 6 66.28 -25.92 -14.37
N ILE A 7 65.78 -25.32 -13.31
CA ILE A 7 64.36 -25.35 -12.98
C ILE A 7 63.66 -24.23 -13.78
N TRP A 8 62.89 -24.62 -14.75
CA TRP A 8 62.04 -23.69 -15.50
C TRP A 8 60.83 -23.29 -14.63
N TYR A 9 60.89 -22.08 -14.08
CA TYR A 9 59.71 -21.48 -13.49
C TYR A 9 58.81 -20.99 -14.62
N LYS A 10 57.74 -21.74 -14.88
CA LYS A 10 56.61 -21.21 -15.64
C LYS A 10 55.85 -20.24 -14.74
N ALA A 11 56.07 -18.95 -14.94
CA ALA A 11 55.25 -17.91 -14.35
C ALA A 11 53.82 -18.03 -14.91
N ALA A 12 52.93 -18.58 -14.10
CA ALA A 12 51.52 -18.52 -14.41
C ALA A 12 51.03 -17.09 -14.13
N VAL A 13 50.76 -16.33 -15.16
CA VAL A 13 50.08 -15.04 -15.05
C VAL A 13 48.62 -15.34 -14.70
N VAL A 14 48.29 -15.24 -13.42
CA VAL A 14 46.92 -15.25 -12.99
C VAL A 14 46.34 -13.87 -13.28
N VAL A 15 45.62 -13.76 -14.39
CA VAL A 15 44.78 -12.57 -14.68
C VAL A 15 43.58 -12.65 -13.73
N LEU A 16 43.63 -11.93 -12.63
CA LEU A 16 42.49 -11.66 -11.78
C LEU A 16 41.56 -10.69 -12.54
N VAL A 17 40.59 -11.23 -13.26
CA VAL A 17 39.47 -10.47 -13.75
C VAL A 17 38.60 -10.13 -12.52
N LEU A 18 38.83 -8.94 -11.95
CA LEU A 18 37.93 -8.33 -11.00
C LEU A 18 36.63 -7.97 -11.74
N GLY A 19 35.74 -8.94 -11.82
CA GLY A 19 34.40 -8.72 -12.26
C GLY A 19 33.71 -7.79 -11.25
N SER A 20 33.61 -6.50 -11.58
CA SER A 20 32.73 -5.58 -10.85
C SER A 20 31.31 -6.09 -11.01
N ILE A 21 30.80 -6.81 -10.00
CA ILE A 21 29.37 -7.09 -9.88
C ILE A 21 28.73 -5.74 -9.54
N ILE A 22 28.27 -5.06 -10.57
CA ILE A 22 27.33 -3.95 -10.39
C ILE A 22 26.06 -4.61 -9.85
N ALA A 23 25.90 -4.62 -8.53
CA ALA A 23 24.62 -4.91 -7.92
C ALA A 23 23.67 -3.79 -8.35
N VAL A 24 23.00 -4.01 -9.48
CA VAL A 24 21.81 -3.23 -9.83
C VAL A 24 20.82 -3.51 -8.72
N GLY A 25 20.79 -2.62 -7.73
CA GLY A 25 19.79 -2.66 -6.68
C GLY A 25 18.44 -2.61 -7.38
N ALA A 26 17.79 -3.77 -7.48
CA ALA A 26 16.39 -3.83 -7.89
C ALA A 26 15.64 -2.94 -6.91
N LYS A 27 15.22 -1.75 -7.39
CA LYS A 27 14.36 -0.86 -6.62
C LYS A 27 13.09 -1.66 -6.40
N THR A 28 12.98 -2.26 -5.23
CA THR A 28 11.76 -3.00 -4.87
C THR A 28 10.64 -1.99 -4.96
N MET A 29 9.84 -2.09 -6.02
CA MET A 29 8.63 -1.29 -6.17
C MET A 29 7.78 -1.63 -4.96
N LYS A 30 7.67 -0.70 -4.02
CA LYS A 30 6.78 -0.88 -2.87
C LYS A 30 5.39 -1.10 -3.43
N GLN A 31 4.82 -2.26 -3.14
CA GLN A 31 3.46 -2.55 -3.55
C GLN A 31 2.50 -1.61 -2.82
N PRO A 32 1.45 -1.14 -3.48
CA PRO A 32 0.40 -0.39 -2.83
C PRO A 32 -0.19 -1.17 -1.66
N LEU A 33 -0.54 -0.45 -0.60
CA LEU A 33 -1.33 -1.00 0.50
C LEU A 33 -2.79 -1.02 0.08
N VAL A 34 -3.41 -2.18 0.11
CA VAL A 34 -4.84 -2.35 -0.20
C VAL A 34 -5.57 -2.88 1.02
N ARG A 35 -6.68 -2.25 1.38
CA ARG A 35 -7.54 -2.65 2.49
C ARG A 35 -8.99 -2.69 2.05
N ILE A 36 -9.78 -3.49 2.75
CA ILE A 36 -11.23 -3.53 2.60
C ILE A 36 -11.86 -3.24 3.95
N ALA A 37 -12.73 -2.25 4.01
CA ALA A 37 -13.57 -2.00 5.17
C ALA A 37 -14.98 -2.55 4.91
N GLU A 38 -15.48 -3.37 5.83
CA GLU A 38 -16.86 -3.84 5.88
C GLU A 38 -17.54 -3.15 7.03
N LEU A 39 -18.58 -2.36 6.73
CA LEU A 39 -19.32 -1.59 7.72
C LEU A 39 -20.80 -1.97 7.72
N GLU A 40 -21.38 -1.98 8.90
CA GLU A 40 -22.82 -1.95 9.08
C GLU A 40 -23.20 -0.63 9.75
N ILE A 41 -24.09 0.12 9.12
CA ILE A 41 -24.51 1.44 9.56
C ILE A 41 -25.92 1.36 10.14
N ASP A 42 -26.18 2.14 11.18
CA ASP A 42 -27.56 2.32 11.69
C ASP A 42 -28.44 2.84 10.55
N PRO A 43 -29.49 2.09 10.15
CA PRO A 43 -30.38 2.51 9.06
C PRO A 43 -30.97 3.90 9.24
N GLY A 44 -31.27 4.31 10.47
CA GLY A 44 -31.81 5.63 10.79
C GLY A 44 -30.82 6.77 10.54
N GLN A 45 -29.54 6.48 10.48
CA GLN A 45 -28.46 7.46 10.27
C GLN A 45 -27.75 7.31 8.92
N LEU A 46 -28.21 6.40 8.08
CA LEU A 46 -27.57 6.09 6.81
C LEU A 46 -27.41 7.31 5.88
N PRO A 47 -28.38 8.20 5.70
CA PRO A 47 -28.21 9.41 4.87
C PRO A 47 -27.05 10.28 5.39
N ALA A 48 -27.00 10.59 6.68
CA ALA A 48 -25.96 11.40 7.29
C ALA A 48 -24.58 10.73 7.18
N TYR A 49 -24.52 9.42 7.41
CA TYR A 49 -23.28 8.66 7.23
C TYR A 49 -22.77 8.75 5.78
N ARG A 50 -23.64 8.58 4.80
CA ARG A 50 -23.25 8.64 3.37
C ARG A 50 -22.74 10.01 2.98
N ASP A 51 -23.30 11.08 3.52
CA ASP A 51 -22.83 12.44 3.25
C ASP A 51 -21.45 12.68 3.86
N ALA A 52 -21.22 12.29 5.10
CA ALA A 52 -19.92 12.36 5.75
C ALA A 52 -18.85 11.54 5.02
N LEU A 53 -19.17 10.32 4.58
CA LEU A 53 -18.27 9.46 3.82
C LEU A 53 -17.93 10.06 2.45
N LYS A 54 -18.89 10.63 1.73
CA LYS A 54 -18.63 11.30 0.44
C LYS A 54 -17.70 12.49 0.60
N GLU A 55 -17.91 13.31 1.62
CA GLU A 55 -17.04 14.45 1.92
C GLU A 55 -15.60 14.00 2.23
N GLU A 56 -15.47 12.98 3.06
CA GLU A 56 -14.17 12.40 3.43
C GLU A 56 -13.43 11.88 2.19
N ILE A 57 -14.06 11.03 1.39
CA ILE A 57 -13.46 10.45 0.18
C ILE A 57 -13.05 11.55 -0.80
N ALA A 58 -13.94 12.50 -1.10
CA ALA A 58 -13.65 13.57 -2.04
C ALA A 58 -12.47 14.44 -1.57
N THR A 59 -12.38 14.70 -0.27
CA THR A 59 -11.30 15.50 0.33
C THR A 59 -9.98 14.76 0.31
N SER A 60 -9.98 13.48 0.66
CA SER A 60 -8.77 12.63 0.66
C SER A 60 -8.19 12.50 -0.74
N ILE A 61 -8.99 12.20 -1.74
CA ILE A 61 -8.54 12.09 -3.14
C ILE A 61 -7.96 13.41 -3.65
N ARG A 62 -8.53 14.54 -3.23
CA ARG A 62 -8.09 15.86 -3.67
C ARG A 62 -6.81 16.34 -2.98
N LEU A 63 -6.61 16.01 -1.72
CA LEU A 63 -5.55 16.59 -0.88
C LEU A 63 -4.39 15.64 -0.59
N GLU A 64 -4.59 14.33 -0.72
CA GLU A 64 -3.62 13.33 -0.29
C GLU A 64 -3.05 12.55 -1.48
N PRO A 65 -1.87 12.92 -2.00
CA PRO A 65 -1.28 12.19 -3.14
C PRO A 65 -0.94 10.72 -2.84
N GLY A 66 -0.89 10.34 -1.57
CA GLY A 66 -0.68 8.96 -1.14
C GLY A 66 -1.96 8.12 -1.07
N VAL A 67 -3.14 8.73 -1.17
CA VAL A 67 -4.44 8.05 -1.30
C VAL A 67 -4.71 7.84 -2.79
N LEU A 68 -4.55 6.61 -3.26
CA LEU A 68 -4.67 6.33 -4.70
C LEU A 68 -6.11 6.06 -5.13
N LYS A 69 -6.86 5.32 -4.31
CA LYS A 69 -8.27 5.01 -4.58
C LYS A 69 -9.04 4.82 -3.27
N LEU A 70 -10.24 5.33 -3.22
CA LEU A 70 -11.25 5.06 -2.20
C LEU A 70 -12.59 4.82 -2.90
N TYR A 71 -13.01 3.56 -2.95
CA TYR A 71 -14.29 3.18 -3.54
C TYR A 71 -15.23 2.67 -2.45
N ALA A 72 -16.33 3.39 -2.25
CA ALA A 72 -17.38 2.99 -1.33
C ALA A 72 -18.62 2.57 -2.09
N VAL A 73 -19.15 1.40 -1.73
CA VAL A 73 -20.38 0.85 -2.32
C VAL A 73 -21.31 0.35 -1.22
N SER A 74 -22.61 0.42 -1.45
CA SER A 74 -23.62 -0.29 -0.64
C SER A 74 -23.86 -1.67 -1.26
N VAL A 75 -24.07 -2.67 -0.43
CA VAL A 75 -24.52 -3.98 -0.89
C VAL A 75 -25.95 -3.83 -1.45
N LYS A 76 -26.18 -4.37 -2.64
CA LYS A 76 -27.51 -4.32 -3.28
C LYS A 76 -28.56 -4.96 -2.33
N ASP A 77 -29.69 -4.30 -2.19
CA ASP A 77 -30.80 -4.71 -1.33
C ASP A 77 -30.50 -4.71 0.19
N GLN A 78 -29.28 -4.28 0.59
CA GLN A 78 -28.84 -4.11 1.97
C GLN A 78 -28.10 -2.78 2.13
N PRO A 79 -28.79 -1.63 2.02
CA PRO A 79 -28.14 -0.32 1.88
C PRO A 79 -27.31 0.11 3.09
N SER A 80 -27.59 -0.46 4.27
CA SER A 80 -26.79 -0.21 5.49
C SER A 80 -25.46 -0.99 5.52
N GLN A 81 -25.29 -1.96 4.64
CA GLN A 81 -24.05 -2.70 4.47
C GLN A 81 -23.17 -1.96 3.48
N ILE A 82 -22.08 -1.37 3.97
CA ILE A 82 -21.12 -0.61 3.16
C ILE A 82 -19.84 -1.40 3.03
N ARG A 83 -19.22 -1.32 1.84
CA ARG A 83 -17.88 -1.84 1.55
C ARG A 83 -17.03 -0.72 0.99
N ILE A 84 -15.83 -0.56 1.52
CA ILE A 84 -14.88 0.43 1.02
C ILE A 84 -13.62 -0.31 0.61
N LEU A 85 -13.22 -0.16 -0.65
CA LEU A 85 -11.92 -0.55 -1.14
C LEU A 85 -10.99 0.65 -1.00
N GLU A 86 -9.91 0.48 -0.24
CA GLU A 86 -8.93 1.52 0.04
C GLU A 86 -7.59 1.13 -0.57
N VAL A 87 -7.01 2.02 -1.36
CA VAL A 87 -5.69 1.82 -1.98
C VAL A 87 -4.80 3.01 -1.66
N TYR A 88 -3.73 2.76 -0.93
CA TYR A 88 -2.72 3.74 -0.56
C TYR A 88 -1.42 3.42 -1.28
N ARG A 89 -0.62 4.44 -1.56
CA ARG A 89 0.70 4.26 -2.19
C ARG A 89 1.62 3.33 -1.38
N ASP A 90 1.56 3.42 -0.06
CA ASP A 90 2.39 2.67 0.87
C ASP A 90 1.82 2.77 2.30
N GLN A 91 2.42 2.06 3.25
CA GLN A 91 2.05 2.11 4.66
C GLN A 91 2.17 3.53 5.27
N PRO A 92 3.25 4.31 5.02
CA PRO A 92 3.32 5.68 5.53
C PRO A 92 2.19 6.59 5.03
N ALA A 93 1.73 6.42 3.78
CA ALA A 93 0.60 7.18 3.24
C ALA A 93 -0.71 6.86 3.98
N TYR A 94 -0.95 5.59 4.30
CA TYR A 94 -2.09 5.19 5.13
C TYR A 94 -2.01 5.79 6.54
N GLU A 95 -0.85 5.70 7.19
CA GLU A 95 -0.65 6.27 8.54
C GLU A 95 -0.86 7.79 8.54
N SER A 96 -0.38 8.47 7.50
CA SER A 96 -0.62 9.91 7.31
C SER A 96 -2.10 10.23 7.13
N HIS A 97 -2.82 9.44 6.32
CA HIS A 97 -4.27 9.58 6.12
C HIS A 97 -5.04 9.59 7.44
N LEU A 98 -4.72 8.67 8.34
CA LEU A 98 -5.37 8.57 9.67
C LEU A 98 -5.18 9.82 10.55
N GLN A 99 -4.17 10.64 10.26
CA GLN A 99 -3.86 11.86 11.02
C GLN A 99 -4.45 13.12 10.40
N THR A 100 -5.03 13.03 9.20
CA THR A 100 -5.60 14.20 8.54
C THR A 100 -6.81 14.78 9.26
N PRO A 101 -7.03 16.11 9.18
CA PRO A 101 -8.19 16.73 9.79
C PRO A 101 -9.53 16.20 9.26
N HIS A 102 -9.60 15.92 7.96
CA HIS A 102 -10.83 15.41 7.34
C HIS A 102 -11.15 13.98 7.74
N PHE A 103 -10.15 13.10 7.87
CA PHE A 103 -10.38 11.76 8.40
C PHE A 103 -10.81 11.80 9.87
N LYS A 104 -10.17 12.61 10.70
CA LYS A 104 -10.55 12.78 12.11
C LYS A 104 -11.96 13.35 12.26
N LYS A 105 -12.34 14.33 11.41
CA LYS A 105 -13.72 14.86 11.36
C LYS A 105 -14.69 13.73 11.02
N TYR A 106 -14.46 13.00 9.94
CA TYR A 106 -15.30 11.86 9.55
C TYR A 106 -15.46 10.85 10.69
N LYS A 107 -14.38 10.45 11.34
CA LYS A 107 -14.43 9.51 12.48
C LYS A 107 -15.24 10.05 13.64
N ALA A 108 -15.07 11.32 14.00
CA ALA A 108 -15.83 11.94 15.09
C ALA A 108 -17.32 12.03 14.79
N GLU A 109 -17.69 12.38 13.56
CA GLU A 109 -19.09 12.52 13.14
C GLU A 109 -19.80 11.18 13.01
N THR A 110 -19.09 10.12 12.59
CA THR A 110 -19.72 8.85 12.23
C THR A 110 -19.60 7.75 13.28
N GLN A 111 -18.79 7.92 14.32
CA GLN A 111 -18.55 6.87 15.32
C GLN A 111 -19.83 6.33 15.98
N GLY A 112 -20.84 7.17 16.19
CA GLY A 112 -22.13 6.77 16.75
C GLY A 112 -23.11 6.17 15.73
N MET A 113 -22.76 6.21 14.43
CA MET A 113 -23.59 5.70 13.33
C MET A 113 -23.19 4.29 12.91
N VAL A 114 -21.96 3.88 13.24
CA VAL A 114 -21.38 2.58 12.85
C VAL A 114 -21.72 1.53 13.88
N LYS A 115 -22.51 0.52 13.50
CA LYS A 115 -22.86 -0.63 14.32
C LYS A 115 -21.76 -1.68 14.36
N SER A 116 -21.07 -1.88 13.24
CA SER A 116 -19.91 -2.77 13.16
C SER A 116 -18.94 -2.29 12.08
N LEU A 117 -17.67 -2.54 12.32
CA LEU A 117 -16.58 -2.30 11.39
C LEU A 117 -15.61 -3.48 11.43
N LYS A 118 -15.33 -4.05 10.26
CA LYS A 118 -14.25 -5.03 10.06
C LYS A 118 -13.29 -4.49 9.02
N LEU A 119 -12.03 -4.38 9.39
CA LEU A 119 -10.94 -4.05 8.47
C LEU A 119 -10.24 -5.33 8.04
N ILE A 120 -10.12 -5.53 6.72
CA ILE A 120 -9.46 -6.68 6.12
C ILE A 120 -8.16 -6.19 5.50
N GLU A 121 -7.04 -6.68 6.01
CA GLU A 121 -5.74 -6.50 5.39
C GLU A 121 -5.61 -7.46 4.22
N THR A 122 -5.06 -6.96 3.11
CA THR A 122 -4.97 -7.75 1.88
C THR A 122 -3.57 -7.67 1.28
N GLU A 123 -3.27 -8.62 0.42
CA GLU A 123 -2.10 -8.60 -0.44
C GLU A 123 -2.55 -8.44 -1.90
N PRO A 124 -2.12 -7.38 -2.61
CA PRO A 124 -2.51 -7.19 -4.00
C PRO A 124 -2.03 -8.35 -4.89
N ILE A 125 -2.93 -8.90 -5.69
CA ILE A 125 -2.58 -9.85 -6.76
C ILE A 125 -2.29 -9.05 -8.03
N LEU A 126 -3.19 -8.16 -8.40
CA LEU A 126 -3.09 -7.27 -9.53
C LEU A 126 -4.04 -6.09 -9.33
N LEU A 127 -3.53 -4.89 -9.47
CA LEU A 127 -4.34 -3.67 -9.54
C LEU A 127 -4.45 -3.28 -11.02
N GLY A 128 -5.50 -3.71 -11.67
CA GLY A 128 -5.79 -3.37 -13.07
C GLY A 128 -6.58 -2.06 -13.17
N GLY A 129 -6.45 -1.39 -14.30
CA GLY A 129 -7.09 -0.11 -14.57
C GLY A 129 -6.16 1.09 -14.38
N ASP A 130 -6.59 2.23 -14.88
CA ASP A 130 -5.89 3.52 -14.77
C ASP A 130 -6.16 4.19 -13.41
#